data_a693827e429eafbed352311f86045292
#
_entry.id   a693827e429eafbed352311f86045292
#
_cell.length_a   1.000
_cell.length_b   1.000
_cell.length_c   1.000
_cell.angle_alpha   90.00
_cell.angle_beta   90.00
_cell.angle_gamma   90.00
#
_symmetry.space_group_name_H-M   'P 1'
#
loop_
_entity.id
_entity.type
_entity.pdbx_description
1 polymer ?
#
loop_
_entity_poly.entity_id
_entity_poly.type
_entity_poly.pdbx_seq_one_letter_code
_entity_poly.pdbx_strand_id
1 'polypeptide(L)'
;MSKKFLKSAFFIIISVFIISCKTLPHENFKKSFISENEELQWQKISEDFSIIDMRNPKNAETFLEFFSVKNTSKENPSFFLVKLNLENPSLKINIFPNEKQEIYTTLNVKKIAKKNSAKIAFNTTPFQIQSKLNLNSKAKPVGIIYANKKTISEPVEKYSALIFFKEQNGYSAEIIKNQNEIPKNIDSAAGGFFQILDEYKTISYKEFFDTRTSIGISPNKKILFILAGKKLSYDNCAKLLKLCGAETAMEFDGGSSTHLVIQGKSIIKEFFHRNVPALITFEF
;
A
#
# COMPACT_ATOMS: atom_id res chain seq x y z
N MET A 1 -29.38 -10.56 -55.06
CA MET A 1 -29.78 -10.07 -53.74
C MET A 1 -28.60 -10.27 -52.82
N SER A 2 -27.91 -9.35 -52.71
CA SER A 2 -27.53 -8.21 -51.92
C SER A 2 -26.67 -8.56 -50.72
N LYS A 3 -25.32 -8.44 -50.93
CA LYS A 3 -24.24 -8.53 -49.89
C LYS A 3 -24.11 -7.24 -49.04
N LYS A 4 -25.21 -6.51 -48.80
CA LYS A 4 -25.16 -5.20 -48.09
C LYS A 4 -25.67 -5.19 -46.65
N PHE A 5 -26.09 -6.32 -46.08
CA PHE A 5 -26.68 -6.34 -44.73
C PHE A 5 -25.75 -6.82 -43.60
N LEU A 6 -24.50 -7.17 -43.91
CA LEU A 6 -23.58 -7.73 -42.91
C LEU A 6 -22.52 -6.73 -42.40
N LYS A 7 -22.52 -5.48 -42.86
CA LYS A 7 -21.55 -4.46 -42.42
C LYS A 7 -22.07 -3.50 -41.34
N SER A 8 -23.36 -3.55 -41.02
CA SER A 8 -23.97 -2.62 -40.04
C SER A 8 -24.02 -3.15 -38.61
N ALA A 9 -23.87 -4.47 -38.42
CA ALA A 9 -23.94 -5.08 -37.08
C ALA A 9 -22.59 -5.10 -36.32
N PHE A 10 -21.45 -4.83 -37.02
CA PHE A 10 -20.13 -4.88 -36.39
C PHE A 10 -19.66 -3.53 -35.83
N PHE A 11 -20.37 -2.44 -36.14
CA PHE A 11 -20.01 -1.08 -35.68
C PHE A 11 -20.68 -0.66 -34.38
N ILE A 12 -21.73 -1.39 -33.93
CA ILE A 12 -22.50 -1.03 -32.72
C ILE A 12 -21.90 -1.65 -31.44
N ILE A 13 -21.02 -2.66 -31.56
CA ILE A 13 -20.44 -3.33 -30.36
C ILE A 13 -19.15 -2.65 -29.89
N ILE A 14 -18.50 -1.80 -30.68
CA ILE A 14 -17.27 -1.09 -30.29
C ILE A 14 -17.55 0.22 -29.56
N SER A 15 -18.74 0.79 -29.69
CA SER A 15 -19.10 2.07 -29.05
C SER A 15 -19.60 1.95 -27.59
N VAL A 16 -19.80 0.75 -27.07
CA VAL A 16 -20.30 0.56 -25.68
C VAL A 16 -19.15 0.35 -24.66
N PHE A 17 -17.89 0.15 -25.12
CA PHE A 17 -16.76 -0.05 -24.21
C PHE A 17 -15.92 1.21 -23.95
N ILE A 18 -16.26 2.38 -24.50
CA ILE A 18 -15.53 3.64 -24.29
C ILE A 18 -16.24 4.57 -23.28
N ILE A 19 -17.40 4.15 -22.72
CA ILE A 19 -18.16 4.98 -21.77
C ILE A 19 -18.08 4.37 -20.35
N SER A 20 -16.89 4.10 -19.88
CA SER A 20 -16.71 3.76 -18.46
C SER A 20 -15.49 4.44 -17.84
N CYS A 21 -15.11 5.58 -18.38
CA CYS A 21 -14.25 6.54 -17.68
C CYS A 21 -14.95 7.90 -17.61
N LYS A 22 -16.24 7.90 -17.28
CA LYS A 22 -16.88 9.13 -16.81
C LYS A 22 -16.43 9.33 -15.38
N THR A 23 -15.53 10.28 -15.22
CA THR A 23 -15.32 11.03 -13.98
C THR A 23 -16.65 11.22 -13.28
N LEU A 24 -16.82 10.62 -12.12
CA LEU A 24 -17.89 10.97 -11.20
C LEU A 24 -17.84 12.49 -10.98
N PRO A 25 -18.96 13.19 -10.93
CA PRO A 25 -19.00 14.64 -10.83
C PRO A 25 -18.23 15.09 -9.59
N HIS A 26 -17.34 16.04 -9.81
CA HIS A 26 -16.41 16.64 -8.86
C HIS A 26 -17.09 17.57 -7.85
N GLU A 27 -18.38 17.42 -7.60
CA GLU A 27 -19.11 18.34 -6.74
C GLU A 27 -19.38 17.73 -5.37
N ASN A 28 -18.85 18.40 -4.37
CA ASN A 28 -19.15 18.30 -2.93
C ASN A 28 -18.48 17.24 -2.07
N PHE A 29 -17.23 16.86 -2.32
CA PHE A 29 -16.43 16.35 -1.22
C PHE A 29 -15.90 17.54 -0.40
N LYS A 30 -16.44 17.71 0.83
CA LYS A 30 -15.96 18.73 1.76
C LYS A 30 -14.45 18.66 1.87
N LYS A 31 -13.78 19.76 1.53
CA LYS A 31 -12.35 19.97 1.78
C LYS A 31 -12.05 19.64 3.24
N SER A 32 -10.98 18.91 3.46
CA SER A 32 -10.44 18.52 4.77
C SER A 32 -11.38 17.70 5.64
N PHE A 33 -11.30 16.41 5.46
CA PHE A 33 -11.96 15.44 6.34
C PHE A 33 -11.37 15.44 7.77
N ILE A 34 -10.12 15.86 7.89
CA ILE A 34 -9.39 15.91 9.16
C ILE A 34 -8.71 17.29 9.24
N SER A 35 -9.11 18.11 10.22
CA SER A 35 -8.35 19.29 10.59
C SER A 35 -7.19 18.88 11.50
N GLU A 36 -6.11 19.67 11.53
CA GLU A 36 -4.97 19.41 12.43
C GLU A 36 -5.36 19.50 13.92
N ASN A 37 -6.53 20.12 14.22
CA ASN A 37 -7.06 20.33 15.55
C ASN A 37 -8.21 19.37 15.91
N GLU A 38 -8.65 18.51 15.01
CA GLU A 38 -9.67 17.51 15.30
C GLU A 38 -9.03 16.30 15.96
N GLU A 39 -9.53 15.98 17.16
CA GLU A 39 -9.18 14.76 17.87
C GLU A 39 -9.74 13.55 17.09
N LEU A 40 -8.84 12.80 16.48
CA LEU A 40 -9.19 11.57 15.78
C LEU A 40 -9.65 10.54 16.81
N GLN A 41 -10.91 10.16 16.75
CA GLN A 41 -11.41 9.05 17.55
C GLN A 41 -10.90 7.73 16.94
N TRP A 42 -9.80 7.24 17.46
CA TRP A 42 -9.25 5.94 17.12
C TRP A 42 -10.01 4.85 17.85
N GLN A 43 -10.47 3.87 17.10
CA GLN A 43 -10.93 2.63 17.68
C GLN A 43 -9.85 1.56 17.50
N LYS A 44 -9.32 1.09 18.61
CA LYS A 44 -8.42 -0.06 18.60
C LYS A 44 -9.20 -1.30 18.16
N ILE A 45 -8.76 -1.94 17.10
CA ILE A 45 -9.36 -3.18 16.60
C ILE A 45 -8.80 -4.32 17.45
N SER A 46 -9.23 -4.45 18.69
CA SER A 46 -8.66 -5.44 19.59
C SER A 46 -9.42 -6.77 19.58
N GLU A 47 -10.73 -6.74 19.43
CA GLU A 47 -11.55 -7.92 19.66
C GLU A 47 -11.48 -8.95 18.53
N ASP A 48 -11.48 -8.50 17.26
CA ASP A 48 -11.37 -9.40 16.11
C ASP A 48 -9.93 -9.83 15.79
N PHE A 49 -8.95 -9.18 16.41
CA PHE A 49 -7.52 -9.37 16.19
C PHE A 49 -6.75 -9.53 17.50
N SER A 50 -7.37 -10.20 18.48
CA SER A 50 -6.85 -10.42 19.83
C SER A 50 -5.45 -11.03 19.93
N ILE A 51 -4.91 -11.51 18.83
CA ILE A 51 -3.58 -12.12 18.76
C ILE A 51 -2.46 -11.07 18.64
N ILE A 52 -2.81 -9.80 18.61
CA ILE A 52 -1.88 -8.72 18.28
C ILE A 52 -1.24 -8.11 19.50
N ASP A 53 -1.63 -8.55 20.66
CA ASP A 53 -0.94 -8.20 21.88
C ASP A 53 0.35 -9.01 21.99
N MET A 54 1.31 -8.64 21.15
CA MET A 54 2.69 -9.11 21.28
C MET A 54 3.39 -8.28 22.36
N ARG A 55 2.82 -8.25 23.53
CA ARG A 55 3.52 -7.73 24.70
C ARG A 55 4.67 -8.68 24.99
N ASN A 56 5.88 -8.15 24.95
CA ASN A 56 6.95 -8.79 25.69
C ASN A 56 6.51 -8.74 27.16
N PRO A 57 6.22 -9.87 27.81
CA PRO A 57 5.72 -9.86 29.19
C PRO A 57 6.72 -9.21 30.17
N LYS A 58 7.95 -8.97 29.76
CA LYS A 58 8.97 -8.30 30.57
C LYS A 58 9.06 -6.79 30.37
N ASN A 59 8.62 -6.22 29.23
CA ASN A 59 8.86 -4.81 28.92
C ASN A 59 7.61 -4.00 28.51
N ALA A 60 6.43 -4.56 28.53
CA ALA A 60 5.16 -3.87 28.19
C ALA A 60 5.13 -3.14 26.84
N GLU A 61 6.10 -3.37 25.95
CA GLU A 61 6.13 -2.77 24.64
C GLU A 61 5.26 -3.56 23.67
N THR A 62 4.30 -2.88 23.05
CA THR A 62 3.46 -3.46 22.02
C THR A 62 4.16 -3.33 20.69
N PHE A 63 4.59 -4.44 20.08
CA PHE A 63 5.24 -4.43 18.76
C PHE A 63 4.26 -4.10 17.64
N LEU A 64 2.97 -4.29 17.87
CA LEU A 64 1.96 -4.15 16.83
C LEU A 64 0.67 -3.60 17.40
N GLU A 65 0.20 -2.50 16.83
CA GLU A 65 -1.09 -1.89 17.16
C GLU A 65 -1.92 -1.70 15.88
N PHE A 66 -3.23 -1.86 15.99
CA PHE A 66 -4.18 -1.63 14.91
C PHE A 66 -5.23 -0.62 15.32
N PHE A 67 -5.56 0.25 14.38
CA PHE A 67 -6.55 1.29 14.55
C PHE A 67 -7.48 1.32 13.33
N SER A 68 -8.75 1.64 13.58
CA SER A 68 -9.68 1.95 12.49
C SER A 68 -10.50 3.17 12.84
N VAL A 69 -10.92 3.90 11.81
CA VAL A 69 -11.95 4.91 11.96
C VAL A 69 -13.27 4.34 11.50
N LYS A 70 -14.23 4.31 12.41
CA LYS A 70 -15.63 3.99 12.08
C LYS A 70 -16.28 5.24 11.52
N ASN A 71 -16.64 5.18 10.26
CA ASN A 71 -17.51 6.17 9.68
C ASN A 71 -18.92 5.60 9.50
N THR A 72 -19.90 6.30 10.01
CA THR A 72 -21.31 5.93 9.91
C THR A 72 -21.90 6.29 8.54
N SER A 73 -21.26 7.19 7.80
CA SER A 73 -21.69 7.61 6.46
C SER A 73 -20.89 6.87 5.39
N LYS A 74 -21.61 6.38 4.35
CA LYS A 74 -20.97 5.79 3.15
C LYS A 74 -20.12 6.79 2.36
N GLU A 75 -20.30 8.08 2.59
CA GLU A 75 -19.59 9.16 1.90
C GLU A 75 -18.26 9.50 2.54
N ASN A 76 -18.09 9.17 3.80
CA ASN A 76 -16.88 9.46 4.54
C ASN A 76 -15.78 8.43 4.29
N PRO A 77 -14.49 8.83 4.33
CA PRO A 77 -13.40 7.89 4.22
C PRO A 77 -13.42 6.89 5.36
N SER A 78 -13.05 5.66 5.04
CA SER A 78 -12.80 4.60 6.02
C SER A 78 -11.40 4.09 5.84
N PHE A 79 -10.68 3.90 6.94
CA PHE A 79 -9.29 3.46 6.87
C PHE A 79 -8.89 2.61 8.06
N PHE A 80 -7.80 1.89 7.88
CA PHE A 80 -7.10 1.10 8.87
C PHE A 80 -5.65 1.55 8.91
N LEU A 81 -5.12 1.66 10.10
CA LEU A 81 -3.73 1.93 10.36
C LEU A 81 -3.12 0.79 11.18
N VAL A 82 -1.94 0.37 10.75
CA VAL A 82 -1.07 -0.53 11.48
C VAL A 82 0.13 0.26 11.96
N LYS A 83 0.45 0.18 13.25
CA LYS A 83 1.69 0.68 13.82
C LYS A 83 2.55 -0.54 14.19
N LEU A 84 3.67 -0.69 13.52
CA LEU A 84 4.60 -1.80 13.69
C LEU A 84 5.93 -1.31 14.24
N ASN A 85 6.33 -1.80 15.40
CA ASN A 85 7.67 -1.59 15.92
C ASN A 85 8.65 -2.56 15.22
N LEU A 86 9.66 -2.00 14.57
CA LEU A 86 10.66 -2.74 13.81
C LEU A 86 11.78 -3.33 14.70
N GLU A 87 11.89 -2.91 15.96
CA GLU A 87 12.87 -3.43 16.93
C GLU A 87 12.49 -4.80 17.51
N ASN A 88 11.85 -5.63 16.73
CA ASN A 88 11.53 -7.00 17.11
C ASN A 88 12.57 -7.95 16.53
N PRO A 89 13.38 -8.62 17.35
CA PRO A 89 14.42 -9.53 16.87
C PRO A 89 13.88 -10.75 16.11
N SER A 90 12.61 -11.12 16.32
CA SER A 90 11.92 -12.19 15.59
C SER A 90 11.34 -11.73 14.25
N LEU A 91 11.36 -10.42 13.97
CA LEU A 91 10.78 -9.87 12.77
C LEU A 91 11.55 -10.33 11.52
N LYS A 92 10.78 -10.83 10.54
CA LYS A 92 11.25 -11.12 9.19
C LYS A 92 10.43 -10.31 8.20
N ILE A 93 11.13 -9.63 7.30
CA ILE A 93 10.54 -8.83 6.23
C ILE A 93 10.82 -9.53 4.91
N ASN A 94 9.78 -9.90 4.18
CA ASN A 94 9.93 -10.47 2.84
C ASN A 94 9.26 -9.57 1.82
N ILE A 95 10.00 -9.26 0.77
CA ILE A 95 9.50 -8.49 -0.39
C ILE A 95 9.34 -9.44 -1.57
N PHE A 96 8.22 -9.35 -2.24
CA PHE A 96 7.90 -10.11 -3.43
C PHE A 96 7.71 -9.16 -4.64
N PRO A 97 8.11 -9.61 -5.84
CA PRO A 97 8.81 -10.86 -6.12
C PRO A 97 10.23 -10.84 -5.54
N ASN A 98 10.75 -12.00 -5.20
CA ASN A 98 12.07 -12.17 -4.59
C ASN A 98 13.10 -12.81 -5.51
N GLU A 99 12.73 -13.07 -6.75
CA GLU A 99 13.60 -13.56 -7.83
C GLU A 99 13.37 -12.73 -9.09
N LYS A 100 14.46 -12.43 -9.83
CA LYS A 100 14.40 -11.62 -11.04
C LYS A 100 13.79 -12.41 -12.20
N GLN A 101 12.78 -11.82 -12.82
CA GLN A 101 12.13 -12.29 -14.04
C GLN A 101 11.89 -11.09 -14.97
N GLU A 102 11.66 -11.34 -16.24
CA GLU A 102 11.28 -10.28 -17.19
C GLU A 102 9.84 -9.81 -16.96
N ILE A 103 8.95 -10.76 -16.73
CA ILE A 103 7.51 -10.55 -16.50
C ILE A 103 7.07 -11.44 -15.34
N TYR A 104 6.32 -10.88 -14.42
CA TYR A 104 5.88 -11.55 -13.20
C TYR A 104 4.42 -11.97 -13.28
N THR A 105 4.10 -13.13 -12.75
CA THR A 105 2.72 -13.52 -12.48
C THR A 105 2.22 -12.75 -11.26
N THR A 106 1.04 -12.14 -11.37
CA THR A 106 0.43 -11.43 -10.24
C THR A 106 0.04 -12.38 -9.11
N LEU A 107 0.21 -11.94 -7.88
CA LEU A 107 0.05 -12.71 -6.66
C LEU A 107 -1.23 -12.31 -5.92
N ASN A 108 -1.90 -13.26 -5.32
CA ASN A 108 -2.96 -12.99 -4.36
C ASN A 108 -2.34 -12.74 -2.99
N VAL A 109 -2.41 -11.50 -2.51
CA VAL A 109 -1.76 -11.06 -1.25
C VAL A 109 -2.16 -11.93 -0.06
N LYS A 110 -3.46 -12.26 0.06
CA LYS A 110 -3.96 -13.13 1.14
C LYS A 110 -3.39 -14.55 1.08
N LYS A 111 -3.25 -15.13 -0.13
CA LYS A 111 -2.66 -16.46 -0.29
C LYS A 111 -1.18 -16.45 0.08
N ILE A 112 -0.43 -15.42 -0.33
CA ILE A 112 0.99 -15.27 0.02
C ILE A 112 1.15 -15.07 1.52
N ALA A 113 0.35 -14.18 2.14
CA ALA A 113 0.36 -13.99 3.59
C ALA A 113 0.15 -15.32 4.35
N LYS A 114 -0.84 -16.12 3.94
CA LYS A 114 -1.09 -17.44 4.57
C LYS A 114 0.07 -18.41 4.36
N LYS A 115 0.60 -18.49 3.12
CA LYS A 115 1.71 -19.41 2.80
C LYS A 115 2.95 -19.15 3.66
N ASN A 116 3.22 -17.88 3.95
CA ASN A 116 4.39 -17.45 4.73
C ASN A 116 4.08 -17.23 6.22
N SER A 117 2.88 -17.61 6.70
CA SER A 117 2.45 -17.35 8.07
C SER A 117 2.59 -15.89 8.52
N ALA A 118 2.46 -14.97 7.55
CA ALA A 118 2.67 -13.56 7.79
C ALA A 118 1.55 -12.96 8.64
N LYS A 119 1.94 -12.15 9.62
CA LYS A 119 1.00 -11.38 10.46
C LYS A 119 0.40 -10.20 9.70
N ILE A 120 1.21 -9.58 8.84
CA ILE A 120 0.81 -8.46 7.99
C ILE A 120 1.30 -8.70 6.57
N ALA A 121 0.48 -8.34 5.58
CA ALA A 121 0.88 -8.24 4.19
C ALA A 121 0.12 -7.12 3.48
N PHE A 122 0.78 -6.39 2.59
CA PHE A 122 0.16 -5.35 1.77
C PHE A 122 0.87 -5.19 0.43
N ASN A 123 0.18 -4.61 -0.54
CA ASN A 123 0.72 -4.31 -1.86
C ASN A 123 1.70 -3.14 -1.82
N THR A 124 2.63 -3.10 -2.78
CA THR A 124 3.65 -2.07 -2.84
C THR A 124 3.78 -1.44 -4.23
N THR A 125 4.78 -1.84 -4.99
CA THR A 125 5.26 -1.21 -6.21
C THR A 125 4.20 -1.16 -7.31
N PRO A 126 3.99 0.00 -7.95
CA PRO A 126 3.15 0.12 -9.14
C PRO A 126 3.58 -0.82 -10.27
N PHE A 127 2.67 -1.10 -11.19
CA PHE A 127 2.96 -2.03 -12.26
C PHE A 127 2.17 -1.79 -13.55
N GLN A 128 2.70 -2.29 -14.65
CA GLN A 128 2.04 -2.35 -15.95
C GLN A 128 1.57 -3.77 -16.23
N ILE A 129 0.27 -3.92 -16.58
CA ILE A 129 -0.29 -5.21 -17.00
C ILE A 129 0.20 -5.50 -18.40
N GLN A 130 0.81 -6.67 -18.59
CA GLN A 130 1.34 -7.13 -19.87
C GLN A 130 0.36 -8.07 -20.62
N SER A 131 -0.49 -8.78 -19.87
CA SER A 131 -1.51 -9.67 -20.46
C SER A 131 -2.71 -9.77 -19.53
N LYS A 132 -3.93 -9.65 -20.12
CA LYS A 132 -5.22 -9.75 -19.41
C LYS A 132 -5.90 -11.11 -19.58
N LEU A 133 -5.27 -12.10 -20.22
CA LEU A 133 -5.94 -13.28 -20.75
C LEU A 133 -6.32 -14.36 -19.74
N ASN A 134 -5.93 -14.26 -18.46
CA ASN A 134 -6.26 -15.28 -17.46
C ASN A 134 -6.40 -14.69 -16.06
N LEU A 135 -6.99 -15.48 -15.13
CA LEU A 135 -7.05 -15.22 -13.67
C LEU A 135 -5.67 -14.88 -13.05
N ASN A 136 -4.58 -15.25 -13.72
CA ASN A 136 -3.20 -14.91 -13.38
C ASN A 136 -2.66 -13.92 -14.42
N SER A 137 -3.00 -12.66 -14.28
CA SER A 137 -2.45 -11.60 -15.11
C SER A 137 -0.92 -11.57 -14.98
N LYS A 138 -0.25 -11.27 -16.09
CA LYS A 138 1.19 -11.01 -16.10
C LYS A 138 1.43 -9.51 -16.03
N ALA A 139 2.39 -9.10 -15.23
CA ALA A 139 2.67 -7.70 -14.96
C ALA A 139 4.18 -7.45 -14.82
N LYS A 140 4.58 -6.22 -15.13
CA LYS A 140 5.94 -5.72 -14.90
C LYS A 140 5.89 -4.64 -13.82
N PRO A 141 6.56 -4.81 -12.68
CA PRO A 141 6.71 -3.74 -11.67
C PRO A 141 7.37 -2.50 -12.28
N VAL A 142 6.95 -1.33 -11.83
CA VAL A 142 7.49 -0.02 -12.23
C VAL A 142 8.06 0.66 -11.00
N GLY A 143 9.34 0.46 -10.75
CA GLY A 143 10.08 0.93 -9.60
C GLY A 143 10.92 -0.16 -8.97
N ILE A 144 11.81 0.29 -8.10
CA ILE A 144 12.76 -0.60 -7.43
C ILE A 144 12.07 -1.70 -6.62
N ILE A 145 12.55 -2.91 -6.79
CA ILE A 145 12.37 -4.01 -5.84
C ILE A 145 13.77 -4.57 -5.59
N TYR A 146 14.21 -4.51 -4.33
CA TYR A 146 15.46 -5.08 -3.89
C TYR A 146 15.17 -6.11 -2.80
N ALA A 147 15.49 -7.36 -3.08
CA ALA A 147 15.25 -8.49 -2.19
C ALA A 147 16.36 -9.52 -2.33
N ASN A 148 16.65 -10.26 -1.27
CA ASN A 148 17.70 -11.29 -1.25
C ASN A 148 19.06 -10.76 -1.77
N LYS A 149 19.40 -9.50 -1.43
CA LYS A 149 20.62 -8.79 -1.86
C LYS A 149 20.76 -8.64 -3.39
N LYS A 150 19.63 -8.62 -4.10
CA LYS A 150 19.58 -8.47 -5.56
C LYS A 150 18.54 -7.43 -5.98
N THR A 151 18.86 -6.67 -7.03
CA THR A 151 17.87 -5.84 -7.73
C THR A 151 16.97 -6.74 -8.56
N ILE A 152 15.71 -6.80 -8.18
CA ILE A 152 14.67 -7.61 -8.82
C ILE A 152 13.96 -6.78 -9.90
N SER A 153 13.65 -5.53 -9.60
CA SER A 153 13.11 -4.53 -10.52
C SER A 153 13.93 -3.25 -10.42
N GLU A 154 14.13 -2.61 -11.55
CA GLU A 154 15.02 -1.44 -11.64
C GLU A 154 14.36 -0.19 -11.04
N PRO A 155 15.17 0.75 -10.54
CA PRO A 155 14.68 2.02 -10.01
C PRO A 155 14.03 2.87 -11.10
N VAL A 156 13.10 3.73 -10.68
CA VAL A 156 12.50 4.78 -11.51
C VAL A 156 12.86 6.12 -10.88
N GLU A 157 13.48 6.99 -11.67
CA GLU A 157 13.82 8.34 -11.25
C GLU A 157 12.59 9.10 -10.76
N LYS A 158 12.75 9.91 -9.71
CA LYS A 158 11.68 10.70 -9.05
C LYS A 158 10.59 9.90 -8.36
N TYR A 159 10.66 8.58 -8.38
CA TYR A 159 9.82 7.75 -7.53
C TYR A 159 10.50 7.54 -6.18
N SER A 160 9.69 7.49 -5.12
CA SER A 160 10.15 7.20 -3.76
C SER A 160 10.25 5.71 -3.50
N ALA A 161 11.02 5.33 -2.51
CA ALA A 161 11.10 3.95 -2.03
C ALA A 161 11.13 3.88 -0.51
N LEU A 162 10.50 2.82 0.02
CA LEU A 162 10.72 2.33 1.37
C LEU A 162 11.94 1.41 1.35
N ILE A 163 12.91 1.69 2.21
CA ILE A 163 14.11 0.87 2.38
C ILE A 163 14.21 0.36 3.81
N PHE A 164 14.75 -0.83 3.97
CA PHE A 164 14.99 -1.45 5.27
C PHE A 164 16.47 -1.73 5.48
N PHE A 165 16.92 -1.50 6.70
CA PHE A 165 18.25 -1.87 7.17
C PHE A 165 18.10 -2.95 8.24
N LYS A 166 18.84 -4.05 8.09
CA LYS A 166 18.91 -5.08 9.12
C LYS A 166 19.81 -4.60 10.24
N GLU A 167 19.33 -4.71 11.46
CA GLU A 167 20.06 -4.34 12.67
C GLU A 167 20.21 -5.53 13.61
N GLN A 168 20.94 -5.33 14.70
CA GLN A 168 21.14 -6.38 15.71
C GLN A 168 19.80 -6.85 16.30
N ASN A 169 18.90 -5.90 16.60
CA ASN A 169 17.60 -6.17 17.21
C ASN A 169 16.46 -5.76 16.27
N GLY A 170 16.33 -6.45 15.12
CA GLY A 170 15.23 -6.16 14.18
C GLY A 170 15.67 -5.35 12.98
N TYR A 171 14.97 -4.23 12.72
CA TYR A 171 15.20 -3.39 11.54
C TYR A 171 15.06 -1.91 11.88
N SER A 172 15.59 -1.07 11.00
CA SER A 172 15.15 0.30 10.81
C SER A 172 14.65 0.49 9.38
N ALA A 173 13.91 1.56 9.14
CA ALA A 173 13.38 1.87 7.83
C ALA A 173 13.48 3.37 7.50
N GLU A 174 13.63 3.66 6.22
CA GLU A 174 13.65 5.02 5.70
C GLU A 174 12.81 5.12 4.41
N ILE A 175 12.33 6.33 4.14
CA ILE A 175 11.74 6.68 2.86
C ILE A 175 12.73 7.60 2.13
N ILE A 176 13.13 7.19 0.93
CA ILE A 176 13.96 8.00 0.04
C ILE A 176 13.11 8.61 -1.07
N LYS A 177 13.45 9.85 -1.47
CA LYS A 177 12.69 10.61 -2.49
C LYS A 177 12.94 10.12 -3.90
N ASN A 178 14.15 9.61 -4.16
CA ASN A 178 14.59 9.20 -5.50
C ASN A 178 15.18 7.79 -5.43
N GLN A 179 14.58 6.85 -6.15
CA GLN A 179 15.00 5.46 -6.17
C GLN A 179 16.43 5.24 -6.68
N ASN A 180 17.00 6.21 -7.42
CA ASN A 180 18.41 6.14 -7.86
C ASN A 180 19.41 6.43 -6.73
N GLU A 181 18.93 6.92 -5.58
CA GLU A 181 19.77 7.29 -4.42
C GLU A 181 19.81 6.22 -3.33
N ILE A 182 19.37 5.00 -3.64
CA ILE A 182 19.35 3.89 -2.67
C ILE A 182 20.76 3.57 -2.18
N PRO A 183 21.00 3.55 -0.85
CA PRO A 183 22.27 3.14 -0.27
C PRO A 183 22.61 1.67 -0.59
N LYS A 184 23.90 1.36 -0.68
CA LYS A 184 24.35 -0.01 -0.98
C LYS A 184 24.18 -1.02 0.16
N ASN A 185 24.05 -0.54 1.38
CA ASN A 185 24.02 -1.37 2.61
C ASN A 185 22.61 -1.70 3.11
N ILE A 186 21.61 -1.62 2.25
CA ILE A 186 20.25 -1.98 2.61
C ILE A 186 20.03 -3.49 2.67
N ASP A 187 19.05 -3.93 3.46
CA ASP A 187 18.55 -5.29 3.48
C ASP A 187 17.54 -5.55 2.36
N SER A 188 16.59 -4.65 2.22
CA SER A 188 15.53 -4.76 1.21
C SER A 188 14.91 -3.40 0.88
N ALA A 189 14.25 -3.29 -0.29
CA ALA A 189 13.55 -2.08 -0.72
C ALA A 189 12.32 -2.38 -1.59
N ALA A 190 11.30 -1.54 -1.44
CA ALA A 190 10.10 -1.52 -2.29
C ALA A 190 9.82 -0.10 -2.79
N GLY A 191 9.77 0.07 -4.10
CA GLY A 191 9.42 1.33 -4.75
C GLY A 191 7.93 1.63 -4.66
N GLY A 192 7.59 2.90 -4.52
CA GLY A 192 6.24 3.43 -4.63
C GLY A 192 6.20 4.58 -5.63
N PHE A 193 5.26 5.51 -5.45
CA PHE A 193 5.15 6.66 -6.34
C PHE A 193 5.98 7.85 -5.85
N PHE A 194 5.52 8.51 -4.81
CA PHE A 194 6.13 9.76 -4.34
C PHE A 194 5.91 9.95 -2.84
N GLN A 195 6.72 10.83 -2.28
CA GLN A 195 6.62 11.23 -0.90
C GLN A 195 5.44 12.20 -0.72
N ILE A 196 4.63 11.98 0.31
CA ILE A 196 3.46 12.79 0.66
C ILE A 196 3.65 13.57 1.95
N LEU A 197 4.61 13.19 2.78
CA LEU A 197 5.01 13.87 4.01
C LEU A 197 6.53 13.89 4.10
N ASP A 198 7.12 15.02 4.43
CA ASP A 198 8.55 15.22 4.57
C ASP A 198 8.85 16.16 5.75
N GLU A 199 9.62 15.69 6.72
CA GLU A 199 9.93 16.44 7.95
C GLU A 199 8.67 17.08 8.57
N TYR A 200 7.60 16.30 8.72
CA TYR A 200 6.26 16.71 9.19
C TYR A 200 5.55 17.74 8.30
N LYS A 201 6.07 18.08 7.12
CA LYS A 201 5.41 18.97 6.16
C LYS A 201 4.67 18.15 5.12
N THR A 202 3.37 18.35 5.01
CA THR A 202 2.55 17.74 3.95
C THR A 202 2.96 18.27 2.59
N ILE A 203 3.24 17.36 1.66
CA ILE A 203 3.50 17.71 0.26
C ILE A 203 2.16 17.64 -0.47
N SER A 204 1.65 18.81 -0.88
CA SER A 204 0.36 18.90 -1.54
C SER A 204 0.41 18.43 -2.98
N TYR A 205 -0.54 17.60 -3.35
CA TYR A 205 -0.78 17.15 -4.72
C TYR A 205 -2.19 17.51 -5.15
N LYS A 206 -2.46 17.39 -6.44
CA LYS A 206 -3.84 17.54 -6.96
C LYS A 206 -4.76 16.57 -6.21
N GLU A 207 -5.83 17.11 -5.67
CA GLU A 207 -6.79 16.33 -4.90
C GLU A 207 -7.44 15.25 -5.81
N PHE A 208 -7.30 14.00 -5.39
CA PHE A 208 -7.88 12.84 -6.06
C PHE A 208 -8.17 11.77 -5.02
N PHE A 209 -9.45 11.48 -4.83
CA PHE A 209 -9.91 10.49 -3.85
C PHE A 209 -9.94 9.09 -4.48
N ASP A 210 -9.32 8.14 -3.79
CA ASP A 210 -9.29 6.74 -4.22
C ASP A 210 -9.12 5.82 -2.99
N THR A 211 -9.03 4.53 -3.24
CA THR A 211 -8.53 3.57 -2.26
C THR A 211 -7.01 3.65 -2.26
N ARG A 212 -6.39 3.87 -1.09
CA ARG A 212 -4.96 4.18 -0.95
C ARG A 212 -4.23 3.15 -0.10
N THR A 213 -2.95 2.96 -0.43
CA THR A 213 -1.96 2.30 0.41
C THR A 213 -0.80 3.25 0.60
N SER A 214 -0.63 3.74 1.82
CA SER A 214 0.42 4.69 2.18
C SER A 214 1.20 4.18 3.37
N ILE A 215 2.45 4.58 3.49
CA ILE A 215 3.27 4.26 4.65
C ILE A 215 3.91 5.50 5.22
N GLY A 216 4.19 5.47 6.52
CA GLY A 216 4.96 6.49 7.22
C GLY A 216 6.03 5.88 8.10
N ILE A 217 7.07 6.67 8.37
CA ILE A 217 8.19 6.29 9.23
C ILE A 217 8.33 7.33 10.35
N SER A 218 8.52 6.85 11.57
CA SER A 218 8.80 7.70 12.74
C SER A 218 10.19 8.34 12.68
N PRO A 219 10.45 9.44 13.44
CA PRO A 219 11.74 10.11 13.45
C PRO A 219 12.92 9.21 13.85
N ASN A 220 12.68 8.28 14.75
CA ASN A 220 13.71 7.31 15.18
C ASN A 220 13.91 6.15 14.20
N LYS A 221 13.15 6.12 13.07
CA LYS A 221 13.22 5.08 12.03
C LYS A 221 12.86 3.67 12.49
N LYS A 222 12.25 3.53 13.66
CA LYS A 222 11.93 2.25 14.30
C LYS A 222 10.44 1.89 14.27
N ILE A 223 9.59 2.83 13.92
CA ILE A 223 8.14 2.59 13.79
C ILE A 223 7.73 2.76 12.34
N LEU A 224 7.12 1.72 11.79
CA LEU A 224 6.47 1.73 10.47
C LEU A 224 4.96 1.87 10.68
N PHE A 225 4.38 2.89 10.06
CA PHE A 225 2.94 3.08 9.95
C PHE A 225 2.46 2.62 8.58
N ILE A 226 1.46 1.74 8.52
CA ILE A 226 0.86 1.25 7.28
C ILE A 226 -0.59 1.69 7.27
N LEU A 227 -0.95 2.58 6.36
CA LEU A 227 -2.30 3.11 6.17
C LEU A 227 -2.91 2.51 4.91
N ALA A 228 -4.09 1.92 5.04
CA ALA A 228 -4.89 1.51 3.90
C ALA A 228 -6.34 1.94 4.09
N GLY A 229 -6.96 2.52 3.07
CA GLY A 229 -8.32 3.04 3.21
C GLY A 229 -8.96 3.46 1.90
N LYS A 230 -10.25 3.75 2.00
CA LYS A 230 -11.10 4.17 0.88
C LYS A 230 -11.41 5.64 0.96
N LYS A 231 -11.61 6.26 -0.21
CA LYS A 231 -11.98 7.67 -0.33
C LYS A 231 -10.98 8.60 0.39
N LEU A 232 -9.72 8.30 0.25
CA LEU A 232 -8.61 9.09 0.77
C LEU A 232 -7.96 9.88 -0.35
N SER A 233 -7.64 11.15 -0.10
CA SER A 233 -6.71 11.93 -0.92
C SER A 233 -5.28 11.72 -0.40
N TYR A 234 -4.28 12.17 -1.15
CA TYR A 234 -2.88 12.15 -0.69
C TYR A 234 -2.70 13.02 0.56
N ASP A 235 -3.37 14.18 0.61
CA ASP A 235 -3.37 15.07 1.78
C ASP A 235 -3.99 14.38 3.02
N ASN A 236 -5.08 13.63 2.85
CA ASN A 236 -5.65 12.84 3.94
C ASN A 236 -4.66 11.81 4.47
N CYS A 237 -3.99 11.08 3.57
CA CYS A 237 -2.99 10.09 3.95
C CYS A 237 -1.82 10.73 4.71
N ALA A 238 -1.30 11.86 4.20
CA ALA A 238 -0.21 12.58 4.85
C ALA A 238 -0.59 13.09 6.25
N LYS A 239 -1.76 13.73 6.39
CA LYS A 239 -2.27 14.23 7.67
C LYS A 239 -2.50 13.11 8.68
N LEU A 240 -3.11 12.00 8.27
CA LEU A 240 -3.33 10.83 9.12
C LEU A 240 -2.01 10.24 9.63
N LEU A 241 -1.04 10.05 8.74
CA LEU A 241 0.26 9.49 9.10
C LEU A 241 1.04 10.45 10.02
N LYS A 242 1.00 11.77 9.76
CA LYS A 242 1.57 12.79 10.65
C LYS A 242 0.95 12.75 12.04
N LEU A 243 -0.37 12.68 12.15
CA LEU A 243 -1.09 12.56 13.43
C LEU A 243 -0.69 11.32 14.22
N CYS A 244 -0.32 10.24 13.53
CA CYS A 244 0.16 9.01 14.16
C CYS A 244 1.63 9.06 14.58
N GLY A 245 2.34 10.13 14.25
CA GLY A 245 3.75 10.34 14.60
C GLY A 245 4.74 10.01 13.51
N ALA A 246 4.30 9.88 12.25
CA ALA A 246 5.23 9.78 11.13
C ALA A 246 5.89 11.12 10.86
N GLU A 247 7.19 11.11 10.61
CA GLU A 247 7.99 12.25 10.15
C GLU A 247 7.99 12.31 8.62
N THR A 248 8.09 11.15 7.98
CA THR A 248 8.08 11.00 6.53
C THR A 248 7.02 9.99 6.10
N ALA A 249 6.42 10.19 4.93
CA ALA A 249 5.46 9.24 4.37
C ALA A 249 5.46 9.22 2.83
N MET A 250 5.10 8.08 2.26
CA MET A 250 5.00 7.89 0.81
C MET A 250 3.78 7.07 0.42
N GLU A 251 3.47 7.12 -0.86
CA GLU A 251 2.35 6.41 -1.49
C GLU A 251 2.83 5.19 -2.28
N PHE A 252 2.15 4.07 -2.07
CA PHE A 252 2.27 2.86 -2.90
C PHE A 252 1.17 2.79 -3.96
N ASP A 253 1.08 1.67 -4.69
CA ASP A 253 0.00 1.45 -5.65
C ASP A 253 -1.35 1.41 -4.94
N GLY A 254 -2.34 2.09 -5.52
CA GLY A 254 -3.66 2.29 -4.95
C GLY A 254 -4.80 1.68 -5.78
N GLY A 255 -6.03 2.17 -5.55
CA GLY A 255 -7.22 1.72 -6.24
C GLY A 255 -7.47 0.22 -6.01
N SER A 256 -7.81 -0.52 -7.05
CA SER A 256 -8.06 -1.96 -6.99
C SER A 256 -6.84 -2.82 -6.60
N SER A 257 -5.64 -2.22 -6.55
CA SER A 257 -4.42 -2.87 -6.05
C SER A 257 -4.27 -2.78 -4.54
N THR A 258 -5.04 -1.95 -3.86
CA THR A 258 -4.93 -1.77 -2.41
C THR A 258 -5.29 -3.04 -1.67
N HIS A 259 -4.34 -3.59 -0.96
CA HIS A 259 -4.51 -4.73 -0.08
C HIS A 259 -3.90 -4.45 1.29
N LEU A 260 -4.61 -4.83 2.33
CA LEU A 260 -4.08 -4.98 3.66
C LEU A 260 -4.62 -6.29 4.22
N VAL A 261 -3.72 -7.20 4.54
CA VAL A 261 -4.04 -8.49 5.14
C VAL A 261 -3.41 -8.53 6.52
N ILE A 262 -4.22 -8.82 7.52
CA ILE A 262 -3.80 -8.97 8.91
C ILE A 262 -4.19 -10.37 9.35
N GLN A 263 -3.21 -11.17 9.78
CA GLN A 263 -3.40 -12.54 10.26
C GLN A 263 -4.27 -13.40 9.31
N GLY A 264 -3.97 -13.27 8.00
CA GLY A 264 -4.68 -14.01 6.97
C GLY A 264 -6.09 -13.51 6.63
N LYS A 265 -6.57 -12.42 7.28
CA LYS A 265 -7.84 -11.76 6.95
C LYS A 265 -7.58 -10.51 6.09
N SER A 266 -8.28 -10.38 4.95
CA SER A 266 -8.28 -9.14 4.17
C SER A 266 -9.10 -8.08 4.88
N ILE A 267 -8.48 -6.92 5.14
CA ILE A 267 -9.10 -5.82 5.88
C ILE A 267 -9.83 -4.87 4.93
N ILE A 268 -9.18 -4.49 3.83
CA ILE A 268 -9.82 -3.68 2.80
C ILE A 268 -10.70 -4.58 1.95
N LYS A 269 -11.99 -4.27 1.88
CA LYS A 269 -12.97 -5.00 1.05
C LYS A 269 -13.32 -4.12 -0.15
N GLU A 270 -12.80 -4.48 -1.32
CA GLU A 270 -13.18 -3.91 -2.60
C GLU A 270 -14.06 -4.89 -3.39
N PHE A 271 -14.93 -4.36 -4.26
CA PHE A 271 -15.74 -5.21 -5.13
C PHE A 271 -14.86 -5.99 -6.11
N PHE A 272 -13.79 -5.35 -6.60
CA PHE A 272 -12.77 -5.97 -7.42
C PHE A 272 -11.38 -5.71 -6.84
N HIS A 273 -10.81 -6.74 -6.21
CA HIS A 273 -9.38 -6.75 -5.89
C HIS A 273 -8.64 -7.46 -7.02
N ARG A 274 -7.68 -6.76 -7.60
CA ARG A 274 -6.77 -7.41 -8.55
C ARG A 274 -5.57 -8.00 -7.83
N ASN A 275 -5.07 -9.11 -8.32
CA ASN A 275 -3.77 -9.61 -7.90
C ASN A 275 -2.67 -8.60 -8.27
N VAL A 276 -1.59 -8.57 -7.51
CA VAL A 276 -0.49 -7.61 -7.65
C VAL A 276 0.84 -8.35 -7.86
N PRO A 277 1.80 -7.80 -8.62
CA PRO A 277 3.11 -8.44 -8.77
C PRO A 277 4.01 -8.20 -7.56
N ALA A 278 3.77 -7.13 -6.79
CA ALA A 278 4.66 -6.69 -5.72
C ALA A 278 3.91 -6.50 -4.39
N LEU A 279 4.47 -7.05 -3.32
CA LEU A 279 3.93 -6.97 -1.96
C LEU A 279 5.03 -7.16 -0.91
N ILE A 280 4.77 -6.73 0.32
CA ILE A 280 5.60 -6.98 1.50
C ILE A 280 4.83 -7.86 2.47
N THR A 281 5.55 -8.77 3.16
CA THR A 281 5.04 -9.53 4.30
C THR A 281 5.91 -9.33 5.52
N PHE A 282 5.27 -9.30 6.69
CA PHE A 282 5.92 -9.26 8.01
C PHE A 282 5.54 -10.51 8.80
N GLU A 283 6.56 -11.24 9.24
CA GLU A 283 6.45 -12.48 10.00
C GLU A 283 7.15 -12.31 11.34
N PHE A 284 6.54 -12.81 12.42
CA PHE A 284 7.10 -12.83 13.77
C PHE A 284 6.23 -13.66 14.71
#